data_345aca38bc267f98c114097d2e82a1ea
#
_entry.id   345aca38bc267f98c114097d2e82a1ea
#
_cell.length_a   1.000
_cell.length_b   1.000
_cell.length_c   1.000
_cell.angle_alpha   90.00
_cell.angle_beta   90.00
_cell.angle_gamma   90.00
#
_symmetry.space_group_name_H-M   'P 1'
#
loop_
_entity.id
_entity.type
_entity.pdbx_description
1 polymer ?
#
loop_
_entity_poly.entity_id
_entity_poly.type
_entity_poly.pdbx_seq_one_letter_code
_entity_poly.pdbx_strand_id
1 'polypeptide(L)'
;MANQPKNLGLLHEDKTGLLKHREWRGLKDTMYDYYRWLITWKDMIVMVLKAPVSTIKGLWNYRWMASYLAAPAWIDRHTEGARGTHLRIAHLHFNAMIKHTCNMIHMLFKHDKHFHPNDKFSDKTVCMDELFSFEIMAGFPNLYGVPVQTIPIFLSSMVDQNITPPYLDITESYGVPADVCPLPSAEAGVAINDDYPMFGKCFLSCNMPCDGSTMNSSYIDRRFNLPSHVVNVPLRYTEEEVQKYAVDEVKSCIRFIEEQTGEKFDWDAYFSAMKIYNKQLEYELQKWDVNKTDYPQMTGATFWLYRLFYFHLSGGIDKIFIKTDKKVNKLMMKGYERKEHVSKEMRHRAIVWSCPANYYTSLANWLENCWGINVVMDMETMISYIMYDTENKERSLATYAKTLQRTTMRKHTKGGYQNVLDELWRICDEYNADTVIMYNQISCKGMDGLNGIFDDQARERNINFIWVDQDLMDPRTVSRRDMREQINKYMTTVLQEEPVDPTLVDFDDTMAW
;
A
#
# COMPACT_ATOMS: atom_id res chain seq x y z
N MET A 1 -38.81 4.03 3.66
CA MET A 1 -37.76 3.06 3.35
C MET A 1 -37.19 3.48 2.01
N ALA A 2 -35.99 4.07 2.00
CA ALA A 2 -35.34 4.38 0.75
C ALA A 2 -35.11 3.06 0.01
N ASN A 3 -35.44 3.03 -1.28
CA ASN A 3 -35.17 1.87 -2.12
C ASN A 3 -33.66 1.63 -2.08
N GLN A 4 -33.23 0.60 -1.35
CA GLN A 4 -31.87 0.13 -1.43
C GLN A 4 -31.58 -0.21 -2.90
N PRO A 5 -30.44 0.21 -3.44
CA PRO A 5 -30.09 -0.13 -4.80
C PRO A 5 -30.07 -1.64 -4.95
N LYS A 6 -30.71 -2.15 -5.99
CA LYS A 6 -30.62 -3.57 -6.32
C LYS A 6 -29.17 -3.93 -6.57
N ASN A 7 -28.76 -5.07 -6.08
CA ASN A 7 -27.44 -5.59 -6.34
C ASN A 7 -27.19 -5.67 -7.86
N LEU A 8 -26.27 -4.85 -8.33
CA LEU A 8 -25.71 -4.93 -9.68
C LEU A 8 -24.47 -5.81 -9.70
N GLY A 9 -23.95 -6.16 -8.53
CA GLY A 9 -22.85 -7.09 -8.36
C GLY A 9 -23.30 -8.51 -8.69
N LEU A 10 -22.42 -9.26 -9.25
CA LEU A 10 -22.70 -10.62 -9.70
C LEU A 10 -22.55 -11.64 -8.57
N LEU A 11 -21.98 -11.26 -7.43
CA LEU A 11 -21.55 -12.21 -6.41
C LEU A 11 -22.20 -12.00 -5.04
N HIS A 12 -22.66 -10.80 -4.72
CA HIS A 12 -23.27 -10.50 -3.42
C HIS A 12 -24.14 -9.23 -3.49
N GLU A 13 -25.03 -9.10 -2.52
CA GLU A 13 -25.80 -7.89 -2.34
C GLU A 13 -24.90 -6.79 -1.76
N ASP A 14 -24.80 -5.66 -2.45
CA ASP A 14 -24.06 -4.52 -1.94
C ASP A 14 -24.87 -3.77 -0.90
N LYS A 15 -24.43 -3.82 0.33
CA LYS A 15 -25.03 -3.11 1.46
C LYS A 15 -24.33 -1.78 1.76
N THR A 16 -23.29 -1.43 1.01
CA THR A 16 -22.54 -0.19 1.22
C THR A 16 -23.29 1.05 0.71
N GLY A 17 -24.29 0.85 -0.14
CA GLY A 17 -25.02 1.95 -0.76
C GLY A 17 -24.29 2.65 -1.91
N LEU A 18 -23.00 2.38 -2.11
CA LEU A 18 -22.21 3.04 -3.16
C LEU A 18 -22.59 2.60 -4.57
N LEU A 19 -23.14 1.40 -4.75
CA LEU A 19 -23.55 0.89 -6.06
C LEU A 19 -24.57 1.77 -6.78
N LYS A 20 -25.41 2.50 -6.04
CA LYS A 20 -26.36 3.43 -6.66
C LYS A 20 -25.68 4.51 -7.49
N HIS A 21 -24.42 4.84 -7.19
CA HIS A 21 -23.66 5.83 -7.94
C HIS A 21 -23.26 5.33 -9.32
N ARG A 22 -23.49 4.07 -9.66
CA ARG A 22 -23.33 3.55 -11.02
C ARG A 22 -24.29 4.20 -12.01
N GLU A 23 -25.39 4.77 -11.57
CA GLU A 23 -26.27 5.57 -12.41
C GLU A 23 -25.57 6.78 -13.04
N TRP A 24 -24.50 7.28 -12.41
CA TRP A 24 -23.67 8.36 -12.96
C TRP A 24 -22.78 7.89 -14.10
N ARG A 25 -22.67 6.60 -14.29
CA ARG A 25 -21.87 5.99 -15.35
C ARG A 25 -22.71 5.83 -16.61
N GLY A 26 -22.21 6.37 -17.70
CA GLY A 26 -22.79 6.07 -19.01
C GLY A 26 -22.54 4.62 -19.41
N LEU A 27 -23.24 4.17 -20.45
CA LEU A 27 -23.12 2.80 -20.98
C LEU A 27 -21.66 2.38 -21.22
N LYS A 28 -20.82 3.29 -21.69
CA LYS A 28 -19.40 3.03 -21.94
C LYS A 28 -18.63 2.68 -20.68
N ASP A 29 -18.90 3.39 -19.58
CA ASP A 29 -18.22 3.14 -18.29
C ASP A 29 -18.71 1.82 -17.68
N THR A 30 -20.00 1.52 -17.79
CA THR A 30 -20.56 0.23 -17.37
C THR A 30 -19.92 -0.94 -18.12
N MET A 31 -19.81 -0.84 -19.45
CA MET A 31 -19.13 -1.89 -20.24
C MET A 31 -17.65 -2.04 -19.85
N TYR A 32 -16.99 -0.94 -19.50
CA TYR A 32 -15.60 -0.96 -19.09
C TYR A 32 -15.42 -1.66 -17.74
N ASP A 33 -16.37 -1.48 -16.83
CA ASP A 33 -16.40 -2.15 -15.53
C ASP A 33 -16.55 -3.67 -15.67
N TYR A 34 -17.49 -4.14 -16.48
CA TYR A 34 -17.60 -5.58 -16.80
C TYR A 34 -16.35 -6.15 -17.47
N TYR A 35 -15.72 -5.39 -18.36
CA TYR A 35 -14.45 -5.80 -18.98
C TYR A 35 -13.35 -5.95 -17.94
N ARG A 36 -13.22 -5.03 -16.99
CA ARG A 36 -12.28 -5.12 -15.87
C ARG A 36 -12.52 -6.40 -15.06
N TRP A 37 -13.76 -6.68 -14.71
CA TRP A 37 -14.14 -7.87 -13.97
C TRP A 37 -13.71 -9.17 -14.69
N LEU A 38 -13.94 -9.26 -15.99
CA LEU A 38 -13.47 -10.39 -16.80
C LEU A 38 -11.95 -10.52 -16.82
N ILE A 39 -11.22 -9.41 -16.88
CA ILE A 39 -9.74 -9.44 -16.83
C ILE A 39 -9.24 -9.93 -15.48
N THR A 40 -9.85 -9.54 -14.39
CA THR A 40 -9.51 -10.01 -13.04
C THR A 40 -9.66 -11.53 -12.95
N TRP A 41 -10.82 -12.06 -13.32
CA TRP A 41 -11.06 -13.50 -13.33
C TRP A 41 -10.11 -14.25 -14.27
N LYS A 42 -9.85 -13.71 -15.45
CA LYS A 42 -8.88 -14.29 -16.37
C LYS A 42 -7.49 -14.43 -15.72
N ASP A 43 -6.99 -13.39 -15.06
CA ASP A 43 -5.65 -13.43 -14.46
C ASP A 43 -5.61 -14.43 -13.29
N MET A 44 -6.65 -14.52 -12.48
CA MET A 44 -6.79 -15.53 -11.41
C MET A 44 -6.82 -16.97 -11.99
N ILE A 45 -7.63 -17.21 -13.00
CA ILE A 45 -7.73 -18.53 -13.65
C ILE A 45 -6.39 -18.91 -14.29
N VAL A 46 -5.72 -17.99 -14.97
CA VAL A 46 -4.40 -18.25 -15.57
C VAL A 46 -3.37 -18.61 -14.51
N MET A 47 -3.40 -17.97 -13.36
CA MET A 47 -2.53 -18.32 -12.22
C MET A 47 -2.76 -19.77 -11.79
N VAL A 48 -4.03 -20.17 -11.58
CA VAL A 48 -4.38 -21.55 -11.20
C VAL A 48 -3.94 -22.56 -12.27
N LEU A 49 -4.22 -22.28 -13.54
CA LEU A 49 -3.88 -23.19 -14.65
C LEU A 49 -2.36 -23.37 -14.86
N LYS A 50 -1.55 -22.40 -14.48
CA LYS A 50 -0.09 -22.51 -14.56
C LYS A 50 0.51 -23.47 -13.52
N ALA A 51 -0.12 -23.63 -12.36
CA ALA A 51 0.32 -24.52 -11.29
C ALA A 51 -0.87 -25.09 -10.49
N PRO A 52 -1.73 -25.92 -11.11
CA PRO A 52 -2.99 -26.32 -10.49
C PRO A 52 -2.79 -27.12 -9.20
N VAL A 53 -1.85 -28.05 -9.18
CA VAL A 53 -1.58 -28.89 -8.00
C VAL A 53 -1.04 -28.05 -6.85
N SER A 54 -0.07 -27.18 -7.12
CA SER A 54 0.51 -26.29 -6.09
C SER A 54 -0.51 -25.28 -5.58
N THR A 55 -1.39 -24.76 -6.44
CA THR A 55 -2.46 -23.84 -6.04
C THR A 55 -3.47 -24.54 -5.13
N ILE A 56 -3.90 -25.78 -5.45
CA ILE A 56 -4.79 -26.56 -4.58
C ILE A 56 -4.13 -26.86 -3.23
N LYS A 57 -2.86 -27.25 -3.24
CA LYS A 57 -2.10 -27.45 -2.01
C LYS A 57 -2.01 -26.17 -1.18
N GLY A 58 -1.76 -25.02 -1.83
CA GLY A 58 -1.71 -23.72 -1.16
C GLY A 58 -3.05 -23.35 -0.52
N LEU A 59 -4.17 -23.54 -1.22
CA LEU A 59 -5.52 -23.32 -0.68
C LEU A 59 -5.84 -24.23 0.52
N TRP A 60 -5.26 -25.42 0.55
CA TRP A 60 -5.47 -26.36 1.65
C TRP A 60 -4.59 -26.06 2.87
N ASN A 61 -3.35 -25.64 2.65
CA ASN A 61 -2.36 -25.49 3.73
C ASN A 61 -2.28 -24.08 4.28
N TYR A 62 -2.57 -23.05 3.47
CA TYR A 62 -2.43 -21.65 3.87
C TYR A 62 -3.79 -20.97 4.00
N ARG A 63 -4.16 -20.65 5.23
CA ARG A 63 -5.45 -20.02 5.56
C ARG A 63 -5.71 -18.74 4.77
N TRP A 64 -4.70 -17.89 4.62
CA TRP A 64 -4.80 -16.60 3.93
C TRP A 64 -5.07 -16.71 2.43
N MET A 65 -4.79 -17.86 1.82
CA MET A 65 -4.94 -18.01 0.36
C MET A 65 -6.40 -17.88 -0.10
N ALA A 66 -7.34 -18.40 0.68
CA ALA A 66 -8.76 -18.36 0.33
C ALA A 66 -9.30 -16.92 0.26
N SER A 67 -8.74 -16.00 1.03
CA SER A 67 -9.13 -14.58 1.05
C SER A 67 -9.01 -13.94 -0.33
N TYR A 68 -8.05 -14.36 -1.14
CA TYR A 68 -7.86 -13.82 -2.50
C TYR A 68 -9.00 -14.13 -3.47
N LEU A 69 -9.89 -15.08 -3.16
CA LEU A 69 -11.10 -15.32 -3.94
C LEU A 69 -12.06 -14.12 -3.89
N ALA A 70 -11.98 -13.28 -2.87
CA ALA A 70 -12.74 -12.05 -2.72
C ALA A 70 -12.15 -10.84 -3.51
N ALA A 71 -11.03 -11.01 -4.20
CA ALA A 71 -10.38 -9.90 -4.93
C ALA A 71 -11.29 -9.18 -5.95
N PRO A 72 -12.18 -9.84 -6.72
CA PRO A 72 -13.11 -9.13 -7.60
C PRO A 72 -14.05 -8.18 -6.84
N ALA A 73 -14.59 -8.63 -5.71
CA ALA A 73 -15.46 -7.82 -4.87
C ALA A 73 -14.71 -6.66 -4.19
N TRP A 74 -13.47 -6.91 -3.79
CA TRP A 74 -12.59 -5.86 -3.27
C TRP A 74 -12.35 -4.74 -4.29
N ILE A 75 -12.10 -5.08 -5.56
CA ILE A 75 -11.97 -4.08 -6.62
C ILE A 75 -13.29 -3.33 -6.83
N ASP A 76 -14.43 -4.03 -6.78
CA ASP A 76 -15.74 -3.40 -6.91
C ASP A 76 -15.93 -2.30 -5.87
N ARG A 77 -15.61 -2.56 -4.61
CA ARG A 77 -15.66 -1.54 -3.54
C ARG A 77 -14.77 -0.33 -3.82
N HIS A 78 -13.57 -0.55 -4.33
CA HIS A 78 -12.60 0.53 -4.59
C HIS A 78 -12.88 1.31 -5.89
N THR A 79 -13.75 0.82 -6.74
CA THR A 79 -14.15 1.51 -7.97
C THR A 79 -15.57 2.07 -7.91
N GLU A 80 -16.33 1.80 -6.84
CA GLU A 80 -17.65 2.39 -6.66
C GLU A 80 -17.55 3.93 -6.55
N GLY A 81 -18.51 4.62 -7.13
CA GLY A 81 -18.49 6.08 -7.20
C GLY A 81 -17.56 6.67 -8.27
N ALA A 82 -16.58 5.91 -8.77
CA ALA A 82 -15.69 6.37 -9.83
C ALA A 82 -16.39 6.40 -11.20
N ARG A 83 -16.01 7.34 -12.05
CA ARG A 83 -16.59 7.55 -13.38
C ARG A 83 -15.56 8.07 -14.38
N GLY A 84 -15.86 7.98 -15.67
CA GLY A 84 -15.07 8.60 -16.74
C GLY A 84 -13.60 8.19 -16.72
N THR A 85 -12.71 9.16 -16.79
CA THR A 85 -11.26 8.96 -16.80
C THR A 85 -10.77 8.37 -15.47
N HIS A 86 -11.30 8.80 -14.32
CA HIS A 86 -10.95 8.29 -13.01
C HIS A 86 -11.24 6.78 -12.88
N LEU A 87 -12.43 6.33 -13.30
CA LEU A 87 -12.75 4.90 -13.33
C LEU A 87 -11.76 4.08 -14.17
N ARG A 88 -11.32 4.61 -15.31
CA ARG A 88 -10.36 3.92 -16.19
C ARG A 88 -8.96 3.85 -15.58
N ILE A 89 -8.55 4.89 -14.88
CA ILE A 89 -7.29 4.90 -14.12
C ILE A 89 -7.36 3.84 -13.02
N ALA A 90 -8.43 3.82 -12.23
CA ALA A 90 -8.64 2.83 -11.18
C ALA A 90 -8.59 1.39 -11.74
N HIS A 91 -9.27 1.12 -12.84
CA HIS A 91 -9.23 -0.19 -13.51
C HIS A 91 -7.83 -0.60 -13.95
N LEU A 92 -7.05 0.33 -14.51
CA LEU A 92 -5.67 0.02 -14.92
C LEU A 92 -4.79 -0.32 -13.74
N HIS A 93 -4.90 0.45 -12.65
CA HIS A 93 -4.15 0.22 -11.42
C HIS A 93 -4.51 -1.14 -10.81
N PHE A 94 -5.78 -1.40 -10.53
CA PHE A 94 -6.20 -2.65 -9.89
C PHE A 94 -5.91 -3.89 -10.76
N ASN A 95 -6.09 -3.80 -12.08
CA ASN A 95 -5.72 -4.90 -12.96
C ASN A 95 -4.21 -5.19 -12.94
N ALA A 96 -3.37 -4.16 -12.87
CA ALA A 96 -1.93 -4.34 -12.75
C ALA A 96 -1.55 -4.98 -11.42
N MET A 97 -2.15 -4.52 -10.31
CA MET A 97 -1.94 -5.05 -8.98
C MET A 97 -2.35 -6.53 -8.88
N ILE A 98 -3.55 -6.88 -9.34
CA ILE A 98 -4.03 -8.27 -9.34
C ILE A 98 -3.13 -9.16 -10.18
N LYS A 99 -2.73 -8.71 -11.36
CA LYS A 99 -1.83 -9.48 -12.22
C LYS A 99 -0.47 -9.71 -11.55
N HIS A 100 0.09 -8.69 -10.92
CA HIS A 100 1.34 -8.79 -10.17
C HIS A 100 1.19 -9.76 -8.99
N THR A 101 0.14 -9.61 -8.18
CA THR A 101 -0.18 -10.51 -7.06
C THR A 101 -0.36 -11.95 -7.51
N CYS A 102 -1.09 -12.21 -8.60
CA CYS A 102 -1.23 -13.55 -9.17
C CYS A 102 0.12 -14.16 -9.59
N ASN A 103 1.02 -13.35 -10.16
CA ASN A 103 2.35 -13.83 -10.50
C ASN A 103 3.18 -14.15 -9.26
N MET A 104 3.08 -13.34 -8.21
CA MET A 104 3.77 -13.60 -6.93
C MET A 104 3.25 -14.88 -6.27
N ILE A 105 1.94 -15.04 -6.14
CA ILE A 105 1.32 -16.24 -5.57
C ILE A 105 1.71 -17.49 -6.38
N HIS A 106 1.66 -17.40 -7.70
CA HIS A 106 2.10 -18.49 -8.57
C HIS A 106 3.56 -18.88 -8.32
N MET A 107 4.44 -17.88 -8.22
CA MET A 107 5.87 -18.10 -7.95
C MET A 107 6.06 -18.75 -6.57
N LEU A 108 5.42 -18.22 -5.53
CA LEU A 108 5.49 -18.77 -4.18
C LEU A 108 5.12 -20.25 -4.15
N PHE A 109 3.96 -20.63 -4.68
CA PHE A 109 3.51 -22.02 -4.62
C PHE A 109 4.27 -22.97 -5.51
N LYS A 110 4.72 -22.50 -6.67
CA LYS A 110 5.54 -23.31 -7.58
C LYS A 110 6.89 -23.68 -6.97
N HIS A 111 7.42 -22.82 -6.11
CA HIS A 111 8.77 -22.94 -5.56
C HIS A 111 8.80 -23.15 -4.03
N ASP A 112 7.65 -23.34 -3.41
CA ASP A 112 7.53 -23.62 -1.98
C ASP A 112 8.17 -24.97 -1.63
N LYS A 113 9.15 -24.95 -0.75
CA LYS A 113 9.87 -26.15 -0.30
C LYS A 113 9.00 -27.14 0.49
N HIS A 114 7.88 -26.72 1.07
CA HIS A 114 6.89 -27.64 1.65
C HIS A 114 6.31 -28.59 0.60
N PHE A 115 6.11 -28.09 -0.62
CA PHE A 115 5.54 -28.86 -1.73
C PHE A 115 6.60 -29.43 -2.64
N HIS A 116 7.76 -28.77 -2.71
CA HIS A 116 8.88 -29.06 -3.61
C HIS A 116 10.23 -29.02 -2.84
N PRO A 117 10.53 -29.99 -1.95
CA PRO A 117 11.69 -29.93 -1.07
C PRO A 117 13.04 -29.78 -1.78
N ASN A 118 13.15 -30.25 -3.02
CA ASN A 118 14.37 -30.22 -3.83
C ASN A 118 14.37 -29.04 -4.85
N ASP A 119 13.51 -28.05 -4.66
CA ASP A 119 13.45 -26.91 -5.58
C ASP A 119 14.72 -26.08 -5.51
N LYS A 120 15.37 -25.90 -6.68
CA LYS A 120 16.62 -25.13 -6.82
C LYS A 120 16.40 -23.66 -7.07
N PHE A 121 15.18 -23.24 -7.40
CA PHE A 121 14.87 -21.82 -7.59
C PHE A 121 15.02 -21.03 -6.29
N SER A 122 14.73 -21.69 -5.20
CA SER A 122 14.89 -21.14 -3.85
C SER A 122 16.34 -20.66 -3.58
N ASP A 123 17.35 -21.32 -4.18
CA ASP A 123 18.76 -20.94 -4.04
C ASP A 123 19.09 -19.61 -4.74
N LYS A 124 18.21 -19.13 -5.63
CA LYS A 124 18.30 -17.85 -6.34
C LYS A 124 17.37 -16.78 -5.78
N THR A 125 16.75 -17.03 -4.65
CA THR A 125 15.77 -16.11 -4.06
C THR A 125 16.33 -15.47 -2.80
N VAL A 126 16.23 -14.15 -2.76
CA VAL A 126 16.50 -13.33 -1.58
C VAL A 126 15.16 -12.93 -0.98
N CYS A 127 14.88 -13.43 0.22
CA CYS A 127 13.70 -13.02 0.98
C CYS A 127 13.94 -11.61 1.54
N MET A 128 12.93 -10.78 1.49
CA MET A 128 13.04 -9.39 1.91
C MET A 128 11.84 -9.03 2.79
N ASP A 129 12.08 -8.19 3.77
CA ASP A 129 11.05 -7.51 4.53
C ASP A 129 10.18 -6.67 3.57
N GLU A 130 8.89 -6.54 3.86
CA GLU A 130 7.93 -5.90 2.94
C GLU A 130 8.23 -4.43 2.64
N LEU A 131 8.85 -3.72 3.57
CA LEU A 131 9.23 -2.31 3.40
C LEU A 131 10.69 -2.12 3.00
N PHE A 132 11.40 -3.20 2.70
CA PHE A 132 12.74 -3.12 2.16
C PHE A 132 12.69 -2.71 0.68
N SER A 133 13.39 -1.67 0.31
CA SER A 133 13.37 -1.15 -1.08
C SER A 133 14.06 -2.10 -2.05
N PHE A 134 13.34 -2.52 -3.07
CA PHE A 134 13.77 -3.59 -4.01
C PHE A 134 14.80 -3.16 -5.06
N GLU A 135 15.12 -1.87 -5.17
CA GLU A 135 16.03 -1.33 -6.18
C GLU A 135 17.41 -2.00 -6.16
N ILE A 136 17.87 -2.41 -4.97
CA ILE A 136 19.16 -3.10 -4.83
C ILE A 136 19.23 -4.42 -5.61
N MET A 137 18.09 -5.10 -5.74
CA MET A 137 18.00 -6.37 -6.46
C MET A 137 18.25 -6.23 -7.97
N ALA A 138 18.11 -5.02 -8.51
CA ALA A 138 18.43 -4.73 -9.91
C ALA A 138 19.90 -4.97 -10.26
N GLY A 139 20.80 -4.91 -9.28
CA GLY A 139 22.21 -5.28 -9.43
C GLY A 139 22.49 -6.78 -9.40
N PHE A 140 21.47 -7.61 -9.18
CA PHE A 140 21.58 -9.07 -9.17
C PHE A 140 20.61 -9.69 -10.18
N PRO A 141 20.88 -9.59 -11.49
CA PRO A 141 19.92 -9.95 -12.53
C PRO A 141 19.55 -11.45 -12.56
N ASN A 142 20.32 -12.31 -11.91
CA ASN A 142 20.07 -13.74 -11.79
C ASN A 142 19.34 -14.13 -10.49
N LEU A 143 19.08 -13.18 -9.60
CA LEU A 143 18.39 -13.39 -8.34
C LEU A 143 16.98 -12.79 -8.37
N TYR A 144 16.15 -13.26 -7.45
CA TYR A 144 14.78 -12.79 -7.27
C TYR A 144 14.60 -12.28 -5.86
N GLY A 145 14.20 -11.02 -5.70
CA GLY A 145 13.74 -10.47 -4.42
C GLY A 145 12.28 -10.84 -4.18
N VAL A 146 11.93 -11.32 -3.00
CA VAL A 146 10.57 -11.71 -2.65
C VAL A 146 10.18 -11.12 -1.30
N PRO A 147 9.14 -10.26 -1.25
CA PRO A 147 8.59 -9.74 0.00
C PRO A 147 7.76 -10.83 0.68
N VAL A 148 8.30 -11.45 1.72
CA VAL A 148 7.68 -12.65 2.30
C VAL A 148 6.38 -12.38 3.04
N GLN A 149 6.25 -11.23 3.70
CA GLN A 149 5.06 -10.88 4.50
C GLN A 149 3.90 -10.35 3.66
N THR A 150 4.19 -9.73 2.54
CA THR A 150 3.20 -8.97 1.75
C THR A 150 2.01 -9.83 1.34
N ILE A 151 2.25 -11.01 0.79
CA ILE A 151 1.17 -11.86 0.27
C ILE A 151 0.38 -12.55 1.40
N PRO A 152 1.02 -13.17 2.40
CA PRO A 152 0.31 -13.89 3.45
C PRO A 152 -0.59 -13.02 4.32
N ILE A 153 -0.20 -11.79 4.62
CA ILE A 153 -0.96 -10.97 5.58
C ILE A 153 -1.31 -9.57 5.07
N PHE A 154 -0.36 -8.80 4.56
CA PHE A 154 -0.61 -7.39 4.25
C PHE A 154 -1.70 -7.22 3.19
N LEU A 155 -1.58 -7.89 2.05
CA LEU A 155 -2.58 -7.81 0.98
C LEU A 155 -3.84 -8.62 1.28
N SER A 156 -3.73 -9.77 1.93
CA SER A 156 -4.89 -10.59 2.26
C SER A 156 -5.83 -9.87 3.22
N SER A 157 -5.31 -9.09 4.17
CA SER A 157 -6.10 -8.28 5.11
C SER A 157 -6.88 -7.14 4.44
N MET A 158 -6.39 -6.62 3.33
CA MET A 158 -7.12 -5.63 2.53
C MET A 158 -8.30 -6.24 1.78
N VAL A 159 -8.14 -7.47 1.35
CA VAL A 159 -9.16 -8.19 0.58
C VAL A 159 -10.23 -8.78 1.50
N ASP A 160 -9.81 -9.34 2.64
CA ASP A 160 -10.67 -10.01 3.62
C ASP A 160 -10.31 -9.58 5.05
N GLN A 161 -11.21 -8.84 5.68
CA GLN A 161 -11.02 -8.32 7.04
C GLN A 161 -10.95 -9.41 8.12
N ASN A 162 -11.40 -10.63 7.84
CA ASN A 162 -11.48 -11.72 8.81
C ASN A 162 -10.18 -12.53 8.92
N ILE A 163 -9.20 -12.24 8.07
CA ILE A 163 -7.97 -13.03 8.03
C ILE A 163 -7.01 -12.67 9.19
N THR A 164 -6.98 -11.42 9.60
CA THR A 164 -6.00 -10.91 10.55
C THR A 164 -6.30 -11.31 12.01
N PRO A 165 -7.54 -11.23 12.52
CA PRO A 165 -7.82 -11.48 13.93
C PRO A 165 -7.28 -12.80 14.49
N PRO A 166 -7.39 -13.96 13.80
CA PRO A 166 -6.84 -15.20 14.29
C PRO A 166 -5.32 -15.20 14.46
N TYR A 167 -4.59 -14.47 13.62
CA TYR A 167 -3.14 -14.35 13.75
C TYR A 167 -2.74 -13.43 14.90
N LEU A 168 -3.52 -12.38 15.16
CA LEU A 168 -3.34 -11.54 16.36
C LEU A 168 -3.56 -12.35 17.63
N ASP A 169 -4.63 -13.13 17.70
CA ASP A 169 -4.92 -14.00 18.85
C ASP A 169 -3.78 -15.00 19.12
N ILE A 170 -3.18 -15.56 18.06
CA ILE A 170 -2.01 -16.45 18.17
C ILE A 170 -0.84 -15.67 18.78
N THR A 171 -0.52 -14.49 18.27
CA THR A 171 0.63 -13.70 18.71
C THR A 171 0.48 -13.24 20.15
N GLU A 172 -0.71 -12.78 20.54
CA GLU A 172 -1.04 -12.42 21.92
C GLU A 172 -0.91 -13.63 22.88
N SER A 173 -1.31 -14.81 22.43
CA SER A 173 -1.13 -16.04 23.23
C SER A 173 0.33 -16.41 23.48
N TYR A 174 1.25 -15.91 22.65
CA TYR A 174 2.69 -16.03 22.82
C TYR A 174 3.32 -14.87 23.61
N GLY A 175 2.51 -13.95 24.14
CA GLY A 175 2.93 -12.89 25.04
C GLY A 175 3.28 -11.56 24.37
N VAL A 176 2.96 -11.36 23.12
CA VAL A 176 3.06 -10.04 22.49
C VAL A 176 1.88 -9.18 22.97
N PRO A 177 2.12 -7.99 23.53
CA PRO A 177 1.06 -7.13 24.02
C PRO A 177 0.09 -6.68 22.91
N ALA A 178 -1.19 -6.57 23.24
CA ALA A 178 -2.24 -6.11 22.31
C ALA A 178 -2.06 -4.64 21.86
N ASP A 179 -1.24 -3.86 22.54
CA ASP A 179 -0.93 -2.47 22.22
C ASP A 179 0.30 -2.31 21.28
N VAL A 180 0.77 -3.40 20.68
CA VAL A 180 1.73 -3.39 19.57
C VAL A 180 0.97 -3.30 18.26
N CYS A 181 1.54 -2.59 17.29
CA CYS A 181 0.96 -2.45 15.96
C CYS A 181 0.49 -3.81 15.39
N PRO A 182 -0.76 -3.93 14.93
CA PRO A 182 -1.33 -5.21 14.50
C PRO A 182 -0.68 -5.78 13.23
N LEU A 183 -0.06 -4.96 12.38
CA LEU A 183 0.63 -5.47 11.19
C LEU A 183 1.79 -6.39 11.57
N PRO A 184 2.84 -5.94 12.28
CA PRO A 184 3.92 -6.85 12.69
C PRO A 184 3.43 -7.96 13.63
N SER A 185 2.40 -7.72 14.44
CA SER A 185 1.82 -8.77 15.29
C SER A 185 1.17 -9.87 14.47
N ALA A 186 0.34 -9.53 13.48
CA ALA A 186 -0.27 -10.52 12.60
C ALA A 186 0.76 -11.30 11.78
N GLU A 187 1.80 -10.63 11.29
CA GLU A 187 2.90 -11.29 10.57
C GLU A 187 3.65 -12.28 11.46
N ALA A 188 3.91 -11.90 12.71
CA ALA A 188 4.46 -12.83 13.70
C ALA A 188 3.53 -14.03 13.94
N GLY A 189 2.21 -13.81 13.99
CA GLY A 189 1.19 -14.85 14.09
C GLY A 189 1.21 -15.83 12.92
N VAL A 190 1.38 -15.34 11.70
CA VAL A 190 1.57 -16.20 10.50
C VAL A 190 2.83 -17.05 10.64
N ALA A 191 3.94 -16.47 11.13
CA ALA A 191 5.19 -17.18 11.35
C ALA A 191 5.06 -18.25 12.45
N ILE A 192 4.42 -17.93 13.57
CA ILE A 192 4.18 -18.84 14.69
C ILE A 192 3.28 -20.00 14.24
N ASN A 193 2.26 -19.72 13.44
CA ASN A 193 1.32 -20.73 12.93
C ASN A 193 1.85 -21.56 11.74
N ASP A 194 3.07 -21.33 11.31
CA ASP A 194 3.71 -22.04 10.19
C ASP A 194 3.01 -21.82 8.82
N ASP A 195 2.36 -20.68 8.64
CA ASP A 195 1.55 -20.36 7.44
C ASP A 195 2.34 -19.63 6.35
N TYR A 196 3.66 -19.51 6.47
CA TYR A 196 4.49 -18.97 5.39
C TYR A 196 4.96 -20.06 4.42
N PRO A 197 4.90 -19.81 3.10
CA PRO A 197 5.61 -20.63 2.12
C PRO A 197 7.11 -20.64 2.41
N MET A 198 7.75 -21.80 2.24
CA MET A 198 9.18 -21.96 2.52
C MET A 198 10.03 -21.85 1.24
N PHE A 199 10.81 -20.79 1.16
CA PHE A 199 11.76 -20.57 0.06
C PHE A 199 12.86 -19.59 0.51
N GLY A 200 13.85 -19.37 -0.34
CA GLY A 200 14.90 -18.38 -0.11
C GLY A 200 16.25 -18.97 0.24
N LYS A 201 17.28 -18.22 -0.10
CA LYS A 201 18.69 -18.50 0.21
C LYS A 201 19.15 -17.71 1.43
N CYS A 202 18.70 -16.47 1.54
CA CYS A 202 19.00 -15.56 2.63
C CYS A 202 17.83 -14.59 2.84
N PHE A 203 17.85 -13.87 3.96
CA PHE A 203 16.82 -12.93 4.35
C PHE A 203 17.44 -11.54 4.61
N LEU A 204 16.80 -10.52 4.06
CA LEU A 204 17.15 -9.12 4.28
C LEU A 204 16.03 -8.41 5.03
N SER A 205 16.40 -7.77 6.11
CA SER A 205 15.52 -6.87 6.84
C SER A 205 16.19 -5.52 7.05
N CYS A 206 15.42 -4.55 7.53
CA CYS A 206 15.92 -3.24 7.85
C CYS A 206 15.36 -2.82 9.21
N ASN A 207 16.05 -1.94 9.91
CA ASN A 207 15.55 -1.37 11.16
C ASN A 207 14.40 -0.37 10.92
N MET A 208 13.55 -0.66 9.98
CA MET A 208 12.38 0.13 9.59
C MET A 208 11.14 -0.76 9.45
N PRO A 209 9.96 -0.14 9.41
CA PRO A 209 9.72 1.30 9.60
C PRO A 209 9.78 1.72 11.07
N CYS A 210 9.58 0.79 12.01
CA CYS A 210 9.42 1.08 13.43
C CYS A 210 9.93 -0.09 14.31
N ASP A 211 9.80 0.05 15.61
CA ASP A 211 10.23 -0.99 16.56
C ASP A 211 9.36 -2.26 16.49
N GLY A 212 8.07 -2.11 16.16
CA GLY A 212 7.18 -3.25 15.93
C GLY A 212 7.67 -4.15 14.80
N SER A 213 8.11 -3.57 13.67
CA SER A 213 8.69 -4.34 12.55
C SER A 213 9.99 -5.03 12.95
N THR A 214 10.83 -4.38 13.74
CA THR A 214 12.07 -4.99 14.24
C THR A 214 11.78 -6.20 15.14
N MET A 215 10.74 -6.14 15.97
CA MET A 215 10.27 -7.28 16.77
C MET A 215 9.83 -8.44 15.88
N ASN A 216 9.01 -8.16 14.86
CA ASN A 216 8.50 -9.15 13.93
C ASN A 216 9.62 -9.91 13.21
N SER A 217 10.66 -9.22 12.76
CA SER A 217 11.81 -9.82 12.07
C SER A 217 12.40 -11.00 12.85
N SER A 218 12.36 -10.97 14.18
CA SER A 218 12.85 -12.05 15.03
C SER A 218 12.03 -13.34 14.90
N TYR A 219 10.70 -13.23 14.75
CA TYR A 219 9.82 -14.40 14.56
C TYR A 219 9.98 -14.98 13.16
N ILE A 220 10.04 -14.12 12.16
CA ILE A 220 10.22 -14.51 10.76
C ILE A 220 11.59 -15.18 10.57
N ASP A 221 12.63 -14.61 11.14
CA ASP A 221 14.00 -15.15 11.08
C ASP A 221 14.06 -16.57 11.63
N ARG A 222 13.43 -16.83 12.79
CA ARG A 222 13.32 -18.16 13.38
C ARG A 222 12.55 -19.13 12.49
N ARG A 223 11.47 -18.65 11.86
CA ARG A 223 10.61 -19.47 11.00
C ARG A 223 11.33 -19.90 9.74
N PHE A 224 11.99 -18.98 9.05
CA PHE A 224 12.71 -19.28 7.81
C PHE A 224 14.04 -19.96 8.06
N ASN A 225 14.69 -19.67 9.19
CA ASN A 225 16.01 -20.19 9.56
C ASN A 225 17.04 -20.04 8.43
N LEU A 226 17.03 -18.87 7.79
CA LEU A 226 17.95 -18.48 6.73
C LEU A 226 19.06 -17.58 7.28
N PRO A 227 20.25 -17.57 6.66
CA PRO A 227 21.22 -16.51 6.91
C PRO A 227 20.55 -15.15 6.71
N SER A 228 20.63 -14.26 7.72
CA SER A 228 19.94 -12.98 7.71
C SER A 228 20.88 -11.81 7.88
N HIS A 229 20.52 -10.67 7.29
CA HIS A 229 21.24 -9.40 7.44
C HIS A 229 20.25 -8.27 7.65
N VAL A 230 20.51 -7.49 8.70
CA VAL A 230 19.72 -6.29 9.02
C VAL A 230 20.48 -5.07 8.54
N VAL A 231 19.91 -4.30 7.63
CA VAL A 231 20.47 -3.02 7.20
C VAL A 231 20.06 -1.94 8.19
N ASN A 232 21.03 -1.45 8.94
CA ASN A 232 20.82 -0.44 9.98
C ASN A 232 21.02 0.96 9.41
N VAL A 233 19.97 1.56 8.87
CA VAL A 233 20.04 2.95 8.42
C VAL A 233 19.77 3.90 9.56
N PRO A 234 20.63 4.94 9.75
CA PRO A 234 20.45 5.92 10.80
C PRO A 234 19.24 6.81 10.55
N LEU A 235 18.66 7.36 11.63
CA LEU A 235 17.50 8.25 11.55
C LEU A 235 17.82 9.61 10.91
N ARG A 236 18.99 10.13 11.24
CA ARG A 236 19.48 11.40 10.67
C ARG A 236 20.01 11.15 9.27
N TYR A 237 19.87 12.11 8.39
CA TYR A 237 20.29 12.00 6.99
C TYR A 237 20.86 13.30 6.41
N THR A 238 21.13 14.29 7.25
CA THR A 238 21.69 15.58 6.86
C THR A 238 23.19 15.65 7.04
N GLU A 239 23.74 14.95 8.02
CA GLU A 239 25.15 14.97 8.36
C GLU A 239 25.95 14.05 7.42
N GLU A 240 27.10 14.50 6.96
CA GLU A 240 27.96 13.78 6.01
C GLU A 240 28.44 12.43 6.57
N GLU A 241 28.85 12.39 7.82
CA GLU A 241 29.32 11.16 8.49
C GLU A 241 28.21 10.11 8.59
N VAL A 242 27.00 10.55 8.87
CA VAL A 242 25.83 9.69 8.94
C VAL A 242 25.49 9.12 7.56
N GLN A 243 25.62 9.93 6.50
CA GLN A 243 25.43 9.48 5.13
C GLN A 243 26.48 8.45 4.72
N LYS A 244 27.74 8.65 5.11
CA LYS A 244 28.80 7.68 4.86
C LYS A 244 28.51 6.34 5.54
N TYR A 245 28.09 6.36 6.81
CA TYR A 245 27.68 5.16 7.52
C TYR A 245 26.52 4.43 6.80
N ALA A 246 25.49 5.15 6.38
CA ALA A 246 24.37 4.57 5.67
C ALA A 246 24.78 3.92 4.33
N VAL A 247 25.72 4.51 3.61
CA VAL A 247 26.29 3.92 2.38
C VAL A 247 27.10 2.67 2.69
N ASP A 248 27.85 2.66 3.78
CA ASP A 248 28.64 1.49 4.18
C ASP A 248 27.75 0.31 4.61
N GLU A 249 26.58 0.59 5.24
CA GLU A 249 25.54 -0.42 5.51
C GLU A 249 24.96 -1.02 4.22
N VAL A 250 24.68 -0.18 3.22
CA VAL A 250 24.23 -0.66 1.90
C VAL A 250 25.29 -1.53 1.23
N LYS A 251 26.57 -1.14 1.28
CA LYS A 251 27.68 -1.95 0.78
C LYS A 251 27.82 -3.28 1.53
N SER A 252 27.55 -3.28 2.84
CA SER A 252 27.53 -4.51 3.65
C SER A 252 26.41 -5.45 3.20
N CYS A 253 25.23 -4.88 2.93
CA CYS A 253 24.10 -5.64 2.38
C CYS A 253 24.47 -6.30 1.03
N ILE A 254 25.08 -5.55 0.11
CA ILE A 254 25.54 -6.10 -1.18
C ILE A 254 26.51 -7.25 -0.96
N ARG A 255 27.54 -7.07 -0.12
CA ARG A 255 28.52 -8.14 0.20
C ARG A 255 27.85 -9.37 0.79
N PHE A 256 26.88 -9.19 1.69
CA PHE A 256 26.13 -10.29 2.27
C PHE A 256 25.39 -11.10 1.19
N ILE A 257 24.68 -10.45 0.29
CA ILE A 257 24.00 -11.14 -0.83
C ILE A 257 25.01 -11.90 -1.69
N GLU A 258 26.14 -11.27 -2.04
CA GLU A 258 27.21 -11.92 -2.84
C GLU A 258 27.76 -13.17 -2.13
N GLU A 259 28.01 -13.10 -0.82
CA GLU A 259 28.54 -14.21 -0.01
C GLU A 259 27.54 -15.37 0.08
N GLN A 260 26.26 -15.07 0.29
CA GLN A 260 25.25 -16.11 0.46
C GLN A 260 24.84 -16.78 -0.85
N THR A 261 24.84 -16.05 -1.95
CA THR A 261 24.32 -16.53 -3.24
C THR A 261 25.42 -16.92 -4.25
N GLY A 262 26.64 -16.39 -4.07
CA GLY A 262 27.74 -16.54 -5.03
C GLY A 262 27.63 -15.62 -6.25
N GLU A 263 26.52 -14.88 -6.41
CA GLU A 263 26.32 -13.93 -7.50
C GLU A 263 27.05 -12.61 -7.17
N LYS A 264 27.60 -11.95 -8.17
CA LYS A 264 28.26 -10.65 -8.01
C LYS A 264 27.34 -9.51 -8.42
N PHE A 265 27.45 -8.38 -7.72
CA PHE A 265 26.69 -7.18 -8.03
C PHE A 265 27.13 -6.62 -9.40
N ASP A 266 26.20 -6.61 -10.34
CA ASP A 266 26.38 -6.09 -11.70
C ASP A 266 25.98 -4.61 -11.76
N TRP A 267 26.97 -3.73 -11.80
CA TRP A 267 26.76 -2.29 -11.87
C TRP A 267 26.11 -1.81 -13.16
N ASP A 268 26.38 -2.48 -14.28
CA ASP A 268 25.81 -2.10 -15.58
C ASP A 268 24.31 -2.44 -15.60
N ALA A 269 23.94 -3.61 -15.08
CA ALA A 269 22.55 -4.00 -14.88
C ALA A 269 21.83 -3.03 -13.93
N TYR A 270 22.46 -2.69 -12.81
CA TYR A 270 21.91 -1.75 -11.82
C TYR A 270 21.68 -0.37 -12.43
N PHE A 271 22.68 0.23 -13.07
CA PHE A 271 22.54 1.55 -13.70
C PHE A 271 21.50 1.55 -14.83
N SER A 272 21.43 0.47 -15.62
CA SER A 272 20.40 0.32 -16.64
C SER A 272 18.98 0.31 -16.05
N ALA A 273 18.79 -0.37 -14.92
CA ALA A 273 17.53 -0.38 -14.20
C ALA A 273 17.22 0.99 -13.57
N MET A 274 18.20 1.67 -12.98
CA MET A 274 18.02 2.99 -12.40
C MET A 274 17.69 4.07 -13.44
N LYS A 275 18.16 3.95 -14.67
CA LYS A 275 17.69 4.81 -15.78
C LYS A 275 16.20 4.62 -16.05
N ILE A 276 15.72 3.38 -16.00
CA ILE A 276 14.28 3.07 -16.13
C ILE A 276 13.52 3.65 -14.93
N TYR A 277 14.00 3.44 -13.71
CA TYR A 277 13.43 3.98 -12.48
C TYR A 277 13.27 5.51 -12.56
N ASN A 278 14.34 6.22 -12.90
CA ASN A 278 14.33 7.67 -13.03
C ASN A 278 13.26 8.15 -14.02
N LYS A 279 13.12 7.43 -15.14
CA LYS A 279 12.09 7.76 -16.14
C LYS A 279 10.67 7.54 -15.61
N GLN A 280 10.46 6.51 -14.81
CA GLN A 280 9.15 6.27 -14.19
C GLN A 280 8.86 7.33 -13.11
N LEU A 281 9.88 7.74 -12.39
CA LEU A 281 9.76 8.81 -11.40
C LEU A 281 9.32 10.14 -12.02
N GLU A 282 9.80 10.48 -13.24
CA GLU A 282 9.33 11.66 -13.97
C GLU A 282 7.80 11.60 -14.24
N TYR A 283 7.28 10.42 -14.60
CA TYR A 283 5.84 10.24 -14.81
C TYR A 283 5.06 10.42 -13.50
N GLU A 284 5.58 9.94 -12.38
CA GLU A 284 4.96 10.14 -11.08
C GLU A 284 4.88 11.62 -10.70
N LEU A 285 5.98 12.35 -10.87
CA LEU A 285 6.01 13.79 -10.60
C LEU A 285 5.00 14.55 -11.45
N GLN A 286 4.84 14.19 -12.73
CA GLN A 286 3.81 14.78 -13.60
C GLN A 286 2.39 14.51 -13.09
N LYS A 287 2.11 13.32 -12.58
CA LYS A 287 0.80 12.99 -11.98
C LYS A 287 0.51 13.85 -10.76
N TRP A 288 1.51 14.10 -9.95
CA TRP A 288 1.39 14.94 -8.76
C TRP A 288 1.17 16.39 -9.11
N ASP A 289 1.85 16.90 -10.12
CA ASP A 289 1.61 18.26 -10.60
C ASP A 289 0.16 18.42 -11.09
N VAL A 290 -0.42 17.41 -11.74
CA VAL A 290 -1.85 17.42 -12.08
C VAL A 290 -2.73 17.44 -10.83
N ASN A 291 -2.37 16.67 -9.80
CA ASN A 291 -3.16 16.62 -8.56
C ASN A 291 -3.08 17.90 -7.73
N LYS A 292 -2.08 18.75 -7.93
CA LYS A 292 -1.99 20.08 -7.32
C LYS A 292 -2.97 21.10 -7.93
N THR A 293 -3.51 20.82 -9.12
CA THR A 293 -4.42 21.73 -9.84
C THR A 293 -5.87 21.60 -9.36
N ASP A 294 -6.76 22.45 -9.88
CA ASP A 294 -8.19 22.38 -9.62
C ASP A 294 -8.87 21.13 -10.20
N TYR A 295 -8.16 20.38 -11.05
CA TYR A 295 -8.65 19.17 -11.71
C TYR A 295 -7.76 17.96 -11.38
N PRO A 296 -7.68 17.53 -10.13
CA PRO A 296 -6.94 16.31 -9.75
C PRO A 296 -7.55 15.12 -10.48
N GLN A 297 -6.71 14.20 -10.97
CA GLN A 297 -7.17 13.06 -11.76
C GLN A 297 -6.94 11.72 -11.05
N MET A 298 -6.17 11.70 -9.98
CA MET A 298 -5.96 10.55 -9.10
C MET A 298 -6.40 10.90 -7.68
N THR A 299 -7.45 10.26 -7.21
CA THR A 299 -7.97 10.47 -5.86
C THR A 299 -8.31 9.11 -5.23
N GLY A 300 -8.55 9.13 -3.92
CA GLY A 300 -9.03 7.98 -3.21
C GLY A 300 -8.03 6.84 -3.00
N ALA A 301 -8.54 5.65 -2.69
CA ALA A 301 -7.76 4.48 -2.29
C ALA A 301 -6.80 3.96 -3.38
N THR A 302 -7.14 4.17 -4.65
CA THR A 302 -6.31 3.71 -5.79
C THR A 302 -4.92 4.31 -5.79
N PHE A 303 -4.80 5.50 -5.28
CA PHE A 303 -3.59 6.30 -5.27
C PHE A 303 -2.50 5.64 -4.40
N TRP A 304 -2.78 5.47 -3.10
CA TRP A 304 -1.87 4.86 -2.14
C TRP A 304 -1.50 3.42 -2.49
N LEU A 305 -2.48 2.56 -2.73
CA LEU A 305 -2.25 1.15 -3.02
C LEU A 305 -1.37 0.94 -4.26
N TYR A 306 -1.64 1.69 -5.33
CA TYR A 306 -0.86 1.57 -6.55
C TYR A 306 0.61 1.92 -6.32
N ARG A 307 0.88 2.97 -5.54
CA ARG A 307 2.24 3.43 -5.25
C ARG A 307 3.03 2.38 -4.47
N LEU A 308 2.41 1.78 -3.46
CA LEU A 308 3.00 0.70 -2.68
C LEU A 308 3.49 -0.44 -3.59
N PHE A 309 2.61 -0.93 -4.47
CA PHE A 309 2.98 -2.00 -5.41
C PHE A 309 4.08 -1.59 -6.37
N TYR A 310 3.98 -0.40 -6.92
CA TYR A 310 4.87 0.02 -7.99
C TYR A 310 6.30 0.23 -7.52
N PHE A 311 6.47 0.96 -6.44
CA PHE A 311 7.82 1.32 -5.99
C PHE A 311 8.35 0.42 -4.89
N HIS A 312 7.58 0.07 -3.89
CA HIS A 312 8.08 -0.74 -2.79
C HIS A 312 8.26 -2.22 -3.16
N LEU A 313 7.30 -2.80 -3.89
CA LEU A 313 7.32 -4.23 -4.17
C LEU A 313 7.98 -4.59 -5.50
N SER A 314 8.28 -3.62 -6.36
CA SER A 314 8.89 -3.86 -7.67
C SER A 314 10.15 -3.04 -7.95
N GLY A 315 10.55 -2.16 -7.04
CA GLY A 315 11.67 -1.24 -7.25
C GLY A 315 11.48 -0.30 -8.45
N GLY A 316 10.24 -0.03 -8.85
CA GLY A 316 9.91 0.87 -9.96
C GLY A 316 10.27 0.37 -11.36
N ILE A 317 10.66 -0.89 -11.52
CA ILE A 317 11.16 -1.45 -12.78
C ILE A 317 10.35 -2.63 -13.33
N ASP A 318 9.27 -3.05 -12.67
CA ASP A 318 8.41 -4.13 -13.16
C ASP A 318 7.68 -3.72 -14.45
N LYS A 319 7.78 -4.56 -15.48
CA LYS A 319 7.20 -4.31 -16.81
C LYS A 319 5.69 -4.16 -16.81
N ILE A 320 4.97 -4.78 -15.83
CA ILE A 320 3.52 -4.66 -15.72
C ILE A 320 3.17 -3.23 -15.34
N PHE A 321 3.84 -2.70 -14.32
CA PHE A 321 3.60 -1.35 -13.82
C PHE A 321 4.10 -0.28 -14.78
N ILE A 322 5.30 -0.42 -15.37
CA ILE A 322 5.82 0.50 -16.40
C ILE A 322 4.80 0.69 -17.53
N LYS A 323 4.26 -0.43 -18.05
CA LYS A 323 3.27 -0.39 -19.13
C LYS A 323 1.95 0.24 -18.70
N THR A 324 1.53 -0.01 -17.47
CA THR A 324 0.31 0.55 -16.90
C THR A 324 0.48 2.03 -16.66
N ASP A 325 1.57 2.43 -16.05
CA ASP A 325 1.89 3.80 -15.70
C ASP A 325 1.89 4.73 -16.91
N LYS A 326 2.50 4.31 -17.99
CA LYS A 326 2.46 5.05 -19.27
C LYS A 326 1.04 5.30 -19.79
N LYS A 327 0.12 4.34 -19.58
CA LYS A 327 -1.29 4.49 -19.98
C LYS A 327 -2.03 5.42 -19.02
N VAL A 328 -1.79 5.28 -17.74
CA VAL A 328 -2.38 6.12 -16.69
C VAL A 328 -1.98 7.57 -16.89
N ASN A 329 -0.70 7.86 -17.06
CA ASN A 329 -0.22 9.22 -17.33
C ASN A 329 -0.93 9.84 -18.53
N LYS A 330 -1.06 9.09 -19.64
CA LYS A 330 -1.81 9.56 -20.82
C LYS A 330 -3.29 9.86 -20.54
N LEU A 331 -3.94 9.07 -19.69
CA LEU A 331 -5.34 9.30 -19.31
C LEU A 331 -5.47 10.52 -18.41
N MET A 332 -4.58 10.65 -17.43
CA MET A 332 -4.57 11.80 -16.53
C MET A 332 -4.39 13.12 -17.27
N MET A 333 -3.42 13.19 -18.19
CA MET A 333 -3.21 14.38 -19.00
C MET A 333 -4.44 14.73 -19.82
N LYS A 334 -5.12 13.73 -20.43
CA LYS A 334 -6.36 13.96 -21.16
C LYS A 334 -7.52 14.43 -20.26
N GLY A 335 -7.66 13.87 -19.07
CA GLY A 335 -8.68 14.31 -18.11
C GLY A 335 -8.42 15.74 -17.68
N TYR A 336 -7.18 16.07 -17.37
CA TYR A 336 -6.76 17.43 -17.01
C TYR A 336 -7.03 18.44 -18.14
N GLU A 337 -6.61 18.15 -19.38
CA GLU A 337 -6.86 19.00 -20.55
C GLU A 337 -8.35 19.27 -20.78
N ARG A 338 -9.21 18.32 -20.45
CA ARG A 338 -10.67 18.42 -20.56
C ARG A 338 -11.34 19.03 -19.34
N LYS A 339 -10.56 19.33 -18.30
CA LYS A 339 -11.06 19.81 -17.01
C LYS A 339 -12.12 18.87 -16.41
N GLU A 340 -11.84 17.55 -16.50
CA GLU A 340 -12.75 16.53 -15.94
C GLU A 340 -12.68 16.53 -14.42
N HIS A 341 -13.83 16.53 -13.76
CA HIS A 341 -13.93 16.34 -12.31
C HIS A 341 -14.02 14.84 -11.98
N VAL A 342 -13.26 14.39 -10.99
CA VAL A 342 -13.23 12.99 -10.54
C VAL A 342 -14.45 12.61 -9.73
N SER A 343 -15.01 13.54 -8.96
CA SER A 343 -16.20 13.37 -8.14
C SER A 343 -17.36 14.23 -8.66
N LYS A 344 -18.56 14.00 -8.15
CA LYS A 344 -19.76 14.77 -8.48
C LYS A 344 -19.61 16.22 -8.01
N GLU A 345 -19.08 16.40 -6.81
CA GLU A 345 -18.85 17.69 -6.20
C GLU A 345 -17.57 17.59 -5.35
N MET A 346 -16.62 18.46 -5.58
CA MET A 346 -15.41 18.56 -4.77
C MET A 346 -15.53 19.81 -3.89
N ARG A 347 -15.80 19.62 -2.61
CA ARG A 347 -15.90 20.69 -1.61
C ARG A 347 -14.57 20.89 -0.89
N HIS A 348 -13.96 19.79 -0.50
CA HIS A 348 -12.71 19.76 0.26
C HIS A 348 -11.62 19.01 -0.47
N ARG A 349 -10.42 19.51 -0.34
CA ARG A 349 -9.19 18.87 -0.81
C ARG A 349 -8.46 18.32 0.40
N ALA A 350 -8.37 17.01 0.48
CA ALA A 350 -7.82 16.37 1.68
C ALA A 350 -6.45 15.73 1.45
N ILE A 351 -5.62 15.83 2.48
CA ILE A 351 -4.45 15.00 2.66
C ILE A 351 -4.79 13.89 3.66
N VAL A 352 -4.49 12.65 3.32
CA VAL A 352 -4.52 11.55 4.28
C VAL A 352 -3.17 11.45 4.97
N TRP A 353 -3.19 11.46 6.30
CA TRP A 353 -2.01 11.29 7.12
C TRP A 353 -2.11 10.05 7.99
N SER A 354 -1.00 9.33 8.17
CA SER A 354 -0.95 7.97 8.71
C SER A 354 -1.55 6.91 7.76
N CYS A 355 -1.51 5.64 8.17
CA CYS A 355 -1.95 4.52 7.34
C CYS A 355 -3.45 4.31 7.46
N PRO A 356 -4.20 4.19 6.37
CA PRO A 356 -5.61 3.82 6.44
C PRO A 356 -5.77 2.37 6.91
N ALA A 357 -6.88 2.08 7.60
CA ALA A 357 -7.22 0.72 8.00
C ALA A 357 -7.29 -0.22 6.78
N ASN A 358 -6.54 -1.31 6.80
CA ASN A 358 -6.48 -2.25 5.68
C ASN A 358 -7.86 -2.83 5.32
N TYR A 359 -8.70 -3.07 6.33
CA TYR A 359 -10.06 -3.58 6.13
C TYR A 359 -11.06 -2.51 5.65
N TYR A 360 -10.64 -1.23 5.55
CA TYR A 360 -11.52 -0.15 5.06
C TYR A 360 -10.80 0.86 4.15
N THR A 361 -9.92 0.41 3.29
CA THR A 361 -9.21 1.29 2.33
C THR A 361 -10.14 2.00 1.35
N SER A 362 -11.39 1.54 1.20
CA SER A 362 -12.44 2.20 0.39
C SER A 362 -13.13 3.38 1.10
N LEU A 363 -12.78 3.72 2.33
CA LEU A 363 -13.29 4.90 3.03
C LEU A 363 -13.13 6.18 2.21
N ALA A 364 -12.03 6.31 1.47
CA ALA A 364 -11.80 7.46 0.60
C ALA A 364 -12.88 7.64 -0.48
N ASN A 365 -13.45 6.55 -1.02
CA ASN A 365 -14.56 6.62 -1.98
C ASN A 365 -15.84 7.12 -1.31
N TRP A 366 -16.08 6.71 -0.07
CA TRP A 366 -17.21 7.21 0.70
C TRP A 366 -17.05 8.69 1.02
N LEU A 367 -15.86 9.16 1.42
CA LEU A 367 -15.56 10.58 1.64
C LEU A 367 -15.92 11.44 0.41
N GLU A 368 -15.49 11.00 -0.77
CA GLU A 368 -15.76 11.71 -2.02
C GLU A 368 -17.26 11.80 -2.33
N ASN A 369 -17.98 10.71 -2.15
CA ASN A 369 -19.37 10.62 -2.59
C ASN A 369 -20.37 11.14 -1.56
N CYS A 370 -20.09 10.97 -0.26
CA CYS A 370 -20.95 11.43 0.83
C CYS A 370 -20.75 12.91 1.14
N TRP A 371 -19.49 13.36 1.23
CA TRP A 371 -19.16 14.69 1.72
C TRP A 371 -18.44 15.60 0.72
N GLY A 372 -18.04 15.08 -0.43
CA GLY A 372 -17.24 15.82 -1.41
C GLY A 372 -15.81 16.07 -0.94
N ILE A 373 -15.29 15.23 -0.04
CA ILE A 373 -13.91 15.29 0.43
C ILE A 373 -13.03 14.45 -0.49
N ASN A 374 -12.22 15.12 -1.32
CA ASN A 374 -11.35 14.45 -2.28
C ASN A 374 -9.93 14.33 -1.74
N VAL A 375 -9.47 13.11 -1.53
CA VAL A 375 -8.09 12.83 -1.13
C VAL A 375 -7.18 13.04 -2.34
N VAL A 376 -6.34 14.08 -2.31
CA VAL A 376 -5.46 14.47 -3.42
C VAL A 376 -4.01 14.05 -3.22
N MET A 377 -3.61 13.74 -1.99
CA MET A 377 -2.31 13.18 -1.63
C MET A 377 -2.40 12.46 -0.29
N ASP A 378 -1.47 11.57 -0.03
CA ASP A 378 -1.33 10.86 1.23
C ASP A 378 0.12 10.72 1.66
N MET A 379 0.34 10.45 2.94
CA MET A 379 1.66 10.29 3.54
C MET A 379 2.45 9.13 2.90
N GLU A 380 1.78 8.06 2.56
CA GLU A 380 2.38 6.83 2.03
C GLU A 380 2.86 6.99 0.58
N THR A 381 2.12 7.79 -0.20
CA THR A 381 2.48 8.09 -1.58
C THR A 381 3.66 9.04 -1.68
N MET A 382 3.84 9.93 -0.69
CA MET A 382 4.95 10.89 -0.63
C MET A 382 6.28 10.23 -0.25
N ILE A 383 6.72 9.29 -1.06
CA ILE A 383 8.03 8.67 -0.91
C ILE A 383 9.13 9.63 -1.37
N SER A 384 10.36 9.34 -0.97
CA SER A 384 11.54 10.06 -1.43
C SER A 384 11.65 10.04 -2.96
N TYR A 385 11.66 11.22 -3.58
CA TYR A 385 11.82 11.38 -5.03
C TYR A 385 13.19 11.87 -5.37
N ILE A 386 14.16 11.00 -5.14
CA ILE A 386 15.55 11.28 -5.50
C ILE A 386 15.88 10.44 -6.71
N MET A 387 16.24 11.10 -7.81
CA MET A 387 16.74 10.41 -8.98
C MET A 387 18.11 9.80 -8.71
N TYR A 388 18.31 8.59 -9.18
CA TYR A 388 19.59 7.90 -9.04
C TYR A 388 20.64 8.48 -10.01
N ASP A 389 21.86 8.62 -9.52
CA ASP A 389 23.02 8.81 -10.39
C ASP A 389 23.29 7.48 -11.11
N THR A 390 23.32 7.48 -12.43
CA THR A 390 23.45 6.28 -13.24
C THR A 390 24.85 6.09 -13.84
N GLU A 391 25.84 6.82 -13.29
CA GLU A 391 27.23 6.76 -13.74
C GLU A 391 28.21 6.64 -12.55
N ASN A 392 27.88 7.19 -11.40
CA ASN A 392 28.70 7.19 -10.20
C ASN A 392 28.15 6.24 -9.13
N LYS A 393 28.93 5.20 -8.82
CA LYS A 393 28.55 4.14 -7.87
C LYS A 393 28.25 4.70 -6.48
N GLU A 394 29.13 5.53 -5.92
CA GLU A 394 29.00 6.09 -4.57
C GLU A 394 27.75 6.99 -4.47
N ARG A 395 27.54 7.88 -5.44
CA ARG A 395 26.35 8.74 -5.46
C ARG A 395 25.05 7.94 -5.62
N SER A 396 25.09 6.87 -6.41
CA SER A 396 23.94 6.00 -6.57
C SER A 396 23.59 5.25 -5.28
N LEU A 397 24.59 4.70 -4.59
CA LEU A 397 24.39 4.08 -3.28
C LEU A 397 23.95 5.09 -2.21
N ALA A 398 24.46 6.32 -2.26
CA ALA A 398 23.99 7.38 -1.37
C ALA A 398 22.52 7.72 -1.60
N THR A 399 22.05 7.71 -2.86
CA THR A 399 20.63 7.85 -3.17
C THR A 399 19.82 6.70 -2.61
N TYR A 400 20.28 5.46 -2.77
CA TYR A 400 19.60 4.29 -2.22
C TYR A 400 19.52 4.35 -0.68
N ALA A 401 20.61 4.69 -0.02
CA ALA A 401 20.64 4.87 1.43
C ALA A 401 19.65 5.95 1.90
N LYS A 402 19.57 7.09 1.19
CA LYS A 402 18.58 8.13 1.46
C LYS A 402 17.14 7.63 1.22
N THR A 403 16.92 6.84 0.20
CA THR A 403 15.60 6.22 -0.04
C THR A 403 15.19 5.36 1.15
N LEU A 404 16.08 4.50 1.65
CA LEU A 404 15.83 3.72 2.86
C LEU A 404 15.57 4.60 4.10
N GLN A 405 16.36 5.66 4.30
CA GLN A 405 16.18 6.59 5.44
C GLN A 405 14.87 7.38 5.36
N ARG A 406 14.38 7.68 4.17
CA ARG A 406 13.19 8.50 3.90
C ARG A 406 11.96 7.68 3.52
N THR A 407 12.03 6.36 3.64
CA THR A 407 10.86 5.51 3.44
C THR A 407 9.74 5.95 4.36
N THR A 408 8.55 5.91 3.84
CA THR A 408 7.33 6.17 4.59
C THR A 408 7.29 5.41 5.91
N MET A 409 6.66 5.95 6.90
CA MET A 409 6.64 5.52 8.29
C MET A 409 7.98 5.72 9.02
N ARG A 410 9.13 5.39 8.41
CA ARG A 410 10.41 5.52 9.11
C ARG A 410 10.70 6.95 9.55
N LYS A 411 10.66 7.90 8.62
CA LYS A 411 10.87 9.31 8.94
C LYS A 411 9.78 9.89 9.85
N HIS A 412 8.59 9.26 9.87
CA HIS A 412 7.45 9.71 10.64
C HIS A 412 7.39 9.10 12.05
N THR A 413 7.91 7.89 12.26
CA THR A 413 7.85 7.21 13.56
C THR A 413 9.17 7.21 14.32
N LYS A 414 10.30 7.26 13.61
CA LYS A 414 11.65 7.28 14.21
C LYS A 414 12.43 8.58 13.95
N GLY A 415 11.93 9.47 13.13
CA GLY A 415 12.50 10.79 12.88
C GLY A 415 12.18 11.79 13.99
N GLY A 416 12.72 13.01 13.89
CA GLY A 416 12.32 14.10 14.76
C GLY A 416 10.89 14.55 14.45
N TYR A 417 10.11 14.85 15.48
CA TYR A 417 8.70 15.26 15.34
C TYR A 417 8.49 16.47 14.41
N GLN A 418 9.45 17.38 14.36
CA GLN A 418 9.39 18.53 13.46
C GLN A 418 9.37 18.13 11.97
N ASN A 419 10.12 17.09 11.58
CA ASN A 419 10.09 16.60 10.20
C ASN A 419 8.69 16.12 9.78
N VAL A 420 7.95 15.54 10.71
CA VAL A 420 6.57 15.07 10.49
C VAL A 420 5.64 16.27 10.25
N LEU A 421 5.72 17.26 11.11
CA LEU A 421 4.89 18.46 11.03
C LEU A 421 5.20 19.27 9.78
N ASP A 422 6.48 19.55 9.55
CA ASP A 422 6.94 20.34 8.39
C ASP A 422 6.52 19.68 7.08
N GLU A 423 6.61 18.35 6.99
CA GLU A 423 6.19 17.62 5.79
C GLU A 423 4.68 17.67 5.58
N LEU A 424 3.88 17.45 6.62
CA LEU A 424 2.42 17.52 6.52
C LEU A 424 1.99 18.90 6.02
N TRP A 425 2.44 19.96 6.66
CA TRP A 425 2.00 21.31 6.31
C TRP A 425 2.50 21.74 4.94
N ARG A 426 3.74 21.38 4.58
CA ARG A 426 4.25 21.59 3.23
C ARG A 426 3.39 20.91 2.16
N ILE A 427 2.94 19.70 2.40
CA ILE A 427 2.05 18.97 1.48
C ILE A 427 0.69 19.65 1.41
N CYS A 428 0.13 20.08 2.54
CA CYS A 428 -1.12 20.84 2.54
C CYS A 428 -1.01 22.10 1.67
N ASP A 429 0.08 22.86 1.83
CA ASP A 429 0.32 24.06 1.03
C ASP A 429 0.49 23.75 -0.46
N GLU A 430 1.32 22.74 -0.81
CA GLU A 430 1.59 22.37 -2.20
C GLU A 430 0.34 21.86 -2.94
N TYR A 431 -0.57 21.20 -2.25
CA TYR A 431 -1.78 20.63 -2.84
C TYR A 431 -3.03 21.49 -2.64
N ASN A 432 -2.89 22.68 -2.06
CA ASN A 432 -3.99 23.56 -1.69
C ASN A 432 -5.06 22.78 -0.89
N ALA A 433 -4.61 21.99 0.08
CA ALA A 433 -5.49 21.19 0.91
C ALA A 433 -6.03 22.04 2.07
N ASP A 434 -7.32 22.00 2.27
CA ASP A 434 -8.05 22.63 3.38
C ASP A 434 -8.41 21.64 4.48
N THR A 435 -8.17 20.36 4.25
CA THR A 435 -8.58 19.27 5.13
C THR A 435 -7.47 18.23 5.28
N VAL A 436 -7.28 17.73 6.49
CA VAL A 436 -6.45 16.56 6.79
C VAL A 436 -7.33 15.48 7.40
N ILE A 437 -7.28 14.29 6.83
CA ILE A 437 -7.84 13.07 7.44
C ILE A 437 -6.69 12.37 8.17
N MET A 438 -6.71 12.46 9.48
CA MET A 438 -5.72 11.80 10.33
C MET A 438 -6.23 10.44 10.78
N TYR A 439 -5.65 9.39 10.23
CA TYR A 439 -5.88 8.06 10.74
C TYR A 439 -5.11 7.86 12.05
N ASN A 440 -5.85 7.96 13.16
CA ASN A 440 -5.32 7.78 14.51
C ASN A 440 -5.19 6.28 14.79
N GLN A 441 -4.03 5.73 14.49
CA GLN A 441 -3.74 4.31 14.70
C GLN A 441 -3.51 4.05 16.19
N ILE A 442 -4.51 3.54 16.91
CA ILE A 442 -4.55 3.42 18.38
C ILE A 442 -3.40 2.60 18.99
N SER A 443 -2.72 1.76 18.23
CA SER A 443 -1.54 1.01 18.67
C SER A 443 -0.20 1.59 18.17
N CYS A 444 -0.22 2.75 17.47
CA CYS A 444 0.99 3.40 16.96
C CYS A 444 1.42 4.59 17.83
N LYS A 445 2.12 4.32 18.92
CA LYS A 445 2.59 5.36 19.85
C LYS A 445 3.47 6.44 19.19
N GLY A 446 4.15 6.09 18.09
CA GLY A 446 4.99 7.03 17.35
C GLY A 446 4.19 8.10 16.60
N MET A 447 2.98 7.75 16.13
CA MET A 447 2.09 8.70 15.45
C MET A 447 1.22 9.47 16.44
N ASP A 448 0.68 8.79 17.46
CA ASP A 448 -0.25 9.37 18.43
C ASP A 448 0.39 10.40 19.38
N GLY A 449 1.70 10.34 19.55
CA GLY A 449 2.43 11.25 20.44
C GLY A 449 2.39 12.73 20.05
N LEU A 450 1.92 13.07 18.83
CA LEU A 450 1.87 14.44 18.31
C LEU A 450 0.46 15.04 18.26
N ASN A 451 -0.57 14.34 18.74
CA ASN A 451 -1.98 14.71 18.55
C ASN A 451 -2.29 16.16 18.93
N GLY A 452 -1.88 16.61 20.14
CA GLY A 452 -2.12 17.99 20.57
C GLY A 452 -1.43 19.04 19.71
N ILE A 453 -0.22 18.74 19.21
CA ILE A 453 0.53 19.67 18.36
C ILE A 453 -0.12 19.77 16.97
N PHE A 454 -0.61 18.66 16.42
CA PHE A 454 -1.35 18.68 15.16
C PHE A 454 -2.60 19.56 15.25
N ASP A 455 -3.39 19.42 16.31
CA ASP A 455 -4.60 20.22 16.51
C ASP A 455 -4.31 21.71 16.64
N ASP A 456 -3.29 22.09 17.41
CA ASP A 456 -2.94 23.48 17.60
C ASP A 456 -2.46 24.12 16.29
N GLN A 457 -1.57 23.44 15.55
CA GLN A 457 -1.06 23.94 14.28
C GLN A 457 -2.10 23.94 13.17
N ALA A 458 -3.03 22.98 13.14
CA ALA A 458 -4.12 22.96 12.19
C ALA A 458 -5.05 24.17 12.39
N ARG A 459 -5.38 24.50 13.65
CA ARG A 459 -6.18 25.69 13.99
C ARG A 459 -5.48 26.99 13.55
N GLU A 460 -4.18 27.12 13.80
CA GLU A 460 -3.41 28.28 13.36
C GLU A 460 -3.40 28.46 11.84
N ARG A 461 -3.51 27.37 11.09
CA ARG A 461 -3.48 27.35 9.63
C ARG A 461 -4.86 27.37 8.97
N ASN A 462 -5.94 27.34 9.78
CA ASN A 462 -7.32 27.17 9.30
C ASN A 462 -7.51 25.91 8.44
N ILE A 463 -6.87 24.81 8.83
CA ILE A 463 -7.04 23.51 8.19
C ILE A 463 -8.01 22.67 9.02
N ASN A 464 -9.01 22.09 8.37
CA ASN A 464 -9.92 21.13 8.96
C ASN A 464 -9.15 19.85 9.30
N PHE A 465 -9.06 19.50 10.58
CA PHE A 465 -8.32 18.32 11.00
C PHE A 465 -9.29 17.27 11.57
N ILE A 466 -9.53 16.24 10.78
CA ILE A 466 -10.53 15.21 11.09
C ILE A 466 -9.80 13.96 11.61
N TRP A 467 -9.98 13.67 12.89
CA TRP A 467 -9.47 12.46 13.52
C TRP A 467 -10.37 11.27 13.18
N VAL A 468 -9.76 10.18 12.78
CA VAL A 468 -10.43 8.90 12.53
C VAL A 468 -9.68 7.83 13.30
N ASP A 469 -10.18 7.54 14.50
CA ASP A 469 -9.65 6.44 15.30
C ASP A 469 -9.83 5.13 14.55
N GLN A 470 -8.77 4.34 14.50
CA GLN A 470 -8.79 3.08 13.80
C GLN A 470 -7.71 2.13 14.33
N ASP A 471 -7.87 0.86 14.05
CA ASP A 471 -6.79 -0.11 14.08
C ASP A 471 -6.40 -0.48 12.64
N LEU A 472 -5.11 -0.66 12.38
CA LEU A 472 -4.64 -0.90 11.01
C LEU A 472 -5.21 -2.18 10.40
N MET A 473 -5.38 -3.24 11.20
CA MET A 473 -5.74 -4.57 10.71
C MET A 473 -6.79 -5.31 11.54
N ASP A 474 -7.14 -4.83 12.73
CA ASP A 474 -8.13 -5.47 13.59
C ASP A 474 -9.49 -4.76 13.53
N PRO A 475 -10.44 -5.27 12.75
CA PRO A 475 -11.77 -4.68 12.63
C PRO A 475 -12.61 -4.81 13.91
N ARG A 476 -12.17 -5.60 14.90
CA ARG A 476 -12.86 -5.78 16.18
C ARG A 476 -12.69 -4.57 17.09
N THR A 477 -11.61 -3.79 16.89
CA THR A 477 -11.26 -2.63 17.73
C THR A 477 -12.07 -1.41 17.34
N VAL A 478 -12.13 -1.08 16.06
CA VAL A 478 -12.92 0.05 15.51
C VAL A 478 -13.62 -0.41 14.25
N SER A 479 -14.92 -0.28 14.21
CA SER A 479 -15.70 -0.69 13.05
C SER A 479 -15.66 0.36 11.92
N ARG A 480 -15.98 -0.07 10.70
CA ARG A 480 -16.16 0.84 9.56
C ARG A 480 -17.21 1.91 9.83
N ARG A 481 -18.27 1.54 10.55
CA ARG A 481 -19.33 2.47 10.96
C ARG A 481 -18.78 3.54 11.89
N ASP A 482 -18.03 3.16 12.93
CA ASP A 482 -17.46 4.11 13.87
C ASP A 482 -16.57 5.14 13.19
N MET A 483 -15.77 4.71 12.20
CA MET A 483 -14.95 5.64 11.41
C MET A 483 -15.82 6.66 10.65
N ARG A 484 -16.91 6.22 10.01
CA ARG A 484 -17.83 7.14 9.33
C ARG A 484 -18.56 8.06 10.31
N GLU A 485 -18.97 7.56 11.45
CA GLU A 485 -19.65 8.36 12.49
C GLU A 485 -18.75 9.49 13.01
N GLN A 486 -17.45 9.25 13.20
CA GLN A 486 -16.49 10.28 13.59
C GLN A 486 -16.42 11.40 12.54
N ILE A 487 -16.35 11.04 11.27
CA ILE A 487 -16.34 12.00 10.16
C ILE A 487 -17.68 12.72 10.06
N ASN A 488 -18.81 12.02 10.08
CA ASN A 488 -20.14 12.60 10.05
C ASN A 488 -20.33 13.63 11.17
N LYS A 489 -19.88 13.29 12.38
CA LYS A 489 -19.94 14.19 13.52
C LYS A 489 -19.13 15.46 13.27
N TYR A 490 -17.92 15.36 12.75
CA TYR A 490 -17.10 16.53 12.44
C TYR A 490 -17.77 17.41 11.39
N MET A 491 -18.21 16.83 10.28
CA MET A 491 -18.84 17.56 9.18
C MET A 491 -20.12 18.29 9.63
N THR A 492 -20.98 17.63 10.39
CA THR A 492 -22.26 18.20 10.82
C THR A 492 -22.14 19.16 11.99
N THR A 493 -21.21 18.92 12.94
CA THR A 493 -21.14 19.74 14.17
C THR A 493 -20.07 20.82 14.11
N VAL A 494 -18.94 20.57 13.47
CA VAL A 494 -17.84 21.54 13.39
C VAL A 494 -17.98 22.40 12.14
N LEU A 495 -18.11 21.77 10.97
CA LEU A 495 -18.26 22.49 9.70
C LEU A 495 -19.70 22.92 9.41
N GLN A 496 -20.69 22.31 10.06
CA GLN A 496 -22.11 22.57 9.85
C GLN A 496 -22.54 22.40 8.40
N GLU A 497 -21.98 21.39 7.73
CA GLU A 497 -22.27 21.10 6.34
C GLU A 497 -23.32 19.99 6.18
N GLU A 498 -24.07 20.09 5.09
CA GLU A 498 -24.99 19.04 4.64
C GLU A 498 -24.27 18.09 3.69
N PRO A 499 -24.53 16.77 3.76
CA PRO A 499 -23.88 15.81 2.87
C PRO A 499 -24.27 16.03 1.41
N VAL A 500 -23.32 15.78 0.49
CA VAL A 500 -23.59 15.77 -0.97
C VAL A 500 -24.60 14.68 -1.32
N ASP A 501 -24.51 13.54 -0.62
CA ASP A 501 -25.49 12.48 -0.72
C ASP A 501 -25.94 12.01 0.67
N PRO A 502 -27.09 12.49 1.14
CA PRO A 502 -27.60 12.13 2.46
C PRO A 502 -27.88 10.63 2.65
N THR A 503 -28.05 9.89 1.59
CA THR A 503 -28.33 8.45 1.67
C THR A 503 -27.09 7.61 2.01
N LEU A 504 -25.90 8.23 1.95
CA LEU A 504 -24.63 7.59 2.30
C LEU A 504 -24.19 7.87 3.75
N VAL A 505 -24.86 8.75 4.48
CA VAL A 505 -24.48 9.12 5.84
C VAL A 505 -24.61 7.94 6.78
N ASP A 506 -25.75 7.25 6.72
CA ASP A 506 -26.05 6.09 7.57
C ASP A 506 -26.53 4.93 6.73
N PHE A 507 -25.61 4.13 6.23
CA PHE A 507 -25.90 2.88 5.55
C PHE A 507 -25.26 1.70 6.29
N ASP A 508 -25.92 0.57 6.23
CA ASP A 508 -25.45 -0.65 6.88
C ASP A 508 -24.48 -1.40 5.95
N ASP A 509 -23.21 -1.40 6.31
CA ASP A 509 -22.16 -2.17 5.65
C ASP A 509 -21.62 -3.34 6.50
N THR A 510 -22.29 -3.68 7.59
CA THR A 510 -21.85 -4.73 8.53
C THR A 510 -21.75 -6.10 7.87
N MET A 511 -22.49 -6.31 6.79
CA MET A 511 -22.51 -7.56 6.03
C MET A 511 -21.60 -7.51 4.79
N ALA A 512 -20.93 -6.40 4.53
CA ALA A 512 -19.97 -6.29 3.44
C ALA A 512 -18.61 -6.80 3.91
N TRP A 513 -18.39 -8.11 3.78
CA TRP A 513 -17.11 -8.86 4.01
C TRP A 513 -16.46 -8.68 5.36
#